data_e165fcf1d1be5c3c8c225590bcd7f01a
#
_entry.id   e165fcf1d1be5c3c8c225590bcd7f01a
#
_cell.length_a   1.000
_cell.length_b   1.000
_cell.length_c   1.000
_cell.angle_alpha   90.00
_cell.angle_beta   90.00
_cell.angle_gamma   90.00
#
_symmetry.space_group_name_H-M   'P 1'
#
loop_
_entity.id
_entity.type
_entity.pdbx_description
1 polymer ?
#
loop_
_entity_poly.entity_id
_entity_poly.type
_entity_poly.pdbx_seq_one_letter_code
_entity_poly.pdbx_strand_id
1 'polypeptide(L)'
;MLRYAHCVWLRIMACKARKFLPDRHILIVAPHPDDEIIGCGGLIAHLVKENKAPHVVIMTGGEGSHHGCCDTSSGDIVAARRRLTRNAAAIVGLPIENIHELNYPDGGISMNNTETDRLKALIDELQPDTILVPHWGEGWSDHIQTAEIVKHCI
;
A
#
# COMPACT_ATOMS: atom_id res chain seq x y z
N MET A 1 24.29 14.84 12.82
CA MET A 1 25.03 13.56 13.03
C MET A 1 24.11 12.33 12.98
N LEU A 2 22.95 12.28 13.65
CA LEU A 2 22.06 11.09 13.63
C LEU A 2 21.60 10.63 12.22
N ARG A 3 21.23 11.56 11.33
CA ARG A 3 20.80 11.24 9.96
C ARG A 3 21.89 10.56 9.14
N TYR A 4 23.13 10.94 9.29
CA TYR A 4 24.27 10.35 8.57
C TYR A 4 24.55 8.92 9.04
N ALA A 5 24.50 8.69 10.34
CA ALA A 5 24.68 7.36 10.94
C ALA A 5 23.57 6.39 10.48
N HIS A 6 22.32 6.86 10.40
CA HIS A 6 21.19 6.07 9.90
C HIS A 6 21.36 5.66 8.41
N CYS A 7 21.76 6.61 7.55
CA CYS A 7 22.02 6.31 6.13
C CYS A 7 23.18 5.32 5.94
N VAL A 8 24.24 5.43 6.74
CA VAL A 8 25.36 4.48 6.70
C VAL A 8 24.92 3.09 7.16
N TRP A 9 24.15 3.02 8.24
CA TRP A 9 23.59 1.76 8.75
C TRP A 9 22.69 1.08 7.70
N LEU A 10 21.78 1.81 7.08
CA LEU A 10 20.92 1.30 6.00
C LEU A 10 21.74 0.76 4.81
N ARG A 11 22.82 1.44 4.42
CA ARG A 11 23.71 0.96 3.35
C ARG A 11 24.41 -0.34 3.73
N ILE A 12 24.89 -0.46 4.96
CA ILE A 12 25.53 -1.69 5.46
C ILE A 12 24.52 -2.83 5.48
N MET A 13 23.31 -2.58 5.96
CA MET A 13 22.22 -3.58 5.96
C MET A 13 21.84 -3.99 4.54
N ALA A 14 21.72 -3.03 3.61
CA ALA A 14 21.42 -3.30 2.21
C ALA A 14 22.50 -4.17 1.53
N CYS A 15 23.79 -3.97 1.85
CA CYS A 15 24.88 -4.79 1.34
C CYS A 15 24.83 -6.26 1.82
N LYS A 16 24.23 -6.49 2.99
CA LYS A 16 24.06 -7.84 3.59
C LYS A 16 22.70 -8.46 3.27
N ALA A 17 21.75 -7.67 2.77
CA ALA A 17 20.43 -8.15 2.43
C ALA A 17 20.49 -9.11 1.24
N ARG A 18 19.76 -10.22 1.34
CA ARG A 18 19.51 -11.06 0.18
C ARG A 18 18.56 -10.32 -0.75
N LYS A 19 18.88 -10.27 -2.04
CA LYS A 19 17.92 -9.82 -3.04
C LYS A 19 16.76 -10.79 -3.04
N PHE A 20 15.62 -10.33 -2.58
CA PHE A 20 14.36 -11.01 -2.71
C PHE A 20 13.56 -10.27 -3.78
N LEU A 21 13.33 -10.90 -4.91
CA LEU A 21 12.40 -10.44 -5.92
C LEU A 21 11.28 -11.48 -5.94
N PRO A 22 10.09 -11.12 -5.50
CA PRO A 22 8.93 -12.01 -5.64
C PRO A 22 8.74 -12.33 -7.11
N ASP A 23 8.48 -13.58 -7.44
CA ASP A 23 8.60 -14.06 -8.81
C ASP A 23 7.25 -14.15 -9.56
N ARG A 24 6.14 -14.12 -8.85
CA ARG A 24 4.80 -14.32 -9.43
C ARG A 24 3.76 -13.41 -8.77
N HIS A 25 2.52 -13.83 -8.75
CA HIS A 25 1.35 -13.11 -8.31
C HIS A 25 1.55 -12.32 -7.01
N ILE A 26 1.80 -11.03 -7.14
CA ILE A 26 2.13 -10.16 -6.01
C ILE A 26 0.93 -9.27 -5.72
N LEU A 27 0.55 -9.23 -4.46
CA LEU A 27 -0.42 -8.29 -3.92
C LEU A 27 0.30 -7.29 -2.99
N ILE A 28 0.10 -6.01 -3.22
CA ILE A 28 0.57 -4.94 -2.34
C ILE A 28 -0.65 -4.37 -1.64
N VAL A 29 -0.66 -4.33 -0.32
CA VAL A 29 -1.77 -3.77 0.46
C VAL A 29 -1.30 -2.51 1.18
N ALA A 30 -1.78 -1.37 0.74
CA ALA A 30 -1.44 -0.03 1.23
C ALA A 30 -2.57 0.54 2.09
N PRO A 31 -2.31 1.04 3.29
CA PRO A 31 -3.32 1.69 4.13
C PRO A 31 -3.95 2.91 3.47
N HIS A 32 -3.13 3.78 2.88
CA HIS A 32 -3.55 5.05 2.30
C HIS A 32 -3.08 5.20 0.85
N PRO A 33 -3.76 6.05 0.05
CA PRO A 33 -3.30 6.42 -1.29
C PRO A 33 -1.95 7.17 -1.21
N ASP A 34 -0.88 6.61 -1.65
CA ASP A 34 0.52 7.00 -1.74
C ASP A 34 1.49 5.96 -1.13
N ASP A 35 1.07 5.19 -0.12
CA ASP A 35 1.91 4.17 0.53
C ASP A 35 2.42 3.11 -0.46
N GLU A 36 1.61 2.74 -1.45
CA GLU A 36 1.96 1.79 -2.51
C GLU A 36 3.16 2.29 -3.35
N ILE A 37 3.21 3.59 -3.62
CA ILE A 37 4.28 4.20 -4.40
C ILE A 37 5.49 4.54 -3.53
N ILE A 38 5.27 5.06 -2.32
CA ILE A 38 6.37 5.38 -1.39
C ILE A 38 7.09 4.11 -0.96
N GLY A 39 6.34 3.06 -0.60
CA GLY A 39 6.89 1.79 -0.14
C GLY A 39 7.39 0.87 -1.25
N CYS A 40 6.64 0.78 -2.35
CA CYS A 40 6.84 -0.24 -3.38
C CYS A 40 6.97 0.28 -4.81
N GLY A 41 6.99 1.60 -5.06
CA GLY A 41 6.97 2.15 -6.42
C GLY A 41 8.13 1.67 -7.30
N GLY A 42 9.33 1.54 -6.74
CA GLY A 42 10.47 0.97 -7.46
C GLY A 42 10.28 -0.51 -7.84
N LEU A 43 9.68 -1.29 -6.95
CA LEU A 43 9.33 -2.70 -7.19
C LEU A 43 8.23 -2.80 -8.25
N ILE A 44 7.17 -2.00 -8.13
CA ILE A 44 6.07 -1.95 -9.11
C ILE A 44 6.62 -1.67 -10.51
N ALA A 45 7.43 -0.61 -10.67
CA ALA A 45 8.02 -0.25 -11.95
C ALA A 45 8.94 -1.36 -12.53
N HIS A 46 9.66 -2.08 -11.66
CA HIS A 46 10.48 -3.22 -12.07
C HIS A 46 9.60 -4.38 -12.56
N LEU A 47 8.59 -4.76 -11.79
CA LEU A 47 7.70 -5.87 -12.13
C LEU A 47 6.88 -5.62 -13.40
N VAL A 48 6.42 -4.38 -13.60
CA VAL A 48 5.75 -3.97 -14.85
C VAL A 48 6.66 -4.17 -16.06
N LYS A 49 7.95 -3.79 -15.97
CA LYS A 49 8.93 -4.03 -17.05
C LYS A 49 9.15 -5.51 -17.36
N GLU A 50 9.00 -6.36 -16.35
CA GLU A 50 9.11 -7.82 -16.49
C GLU A 50 7.80 -8.49 -16.94
N ASN A 51 6.76 -7.71 -17.28
CA ASN A 51 5.38 -8.17 -17.57
C ASN A 51 4.76 -8.99 -16.43
N LYS A 52 5.06 -8.61 -15.18
CA LYS A 52 4.57 -9.22 -13.94
C LYS A 52 3.90 -8.15 -13.06
N ALA A 53 3.09 -7.30 -13.65
CA ALA A 53 2.44 -6.20 -12.92
C ALA A 53 1.72 -6.72 -11.67
N PRO A 54 2.00 -6.17 -10.48
CA PRO A 54 1.35 -6.61 -9.25
C PRO A 54 -0.09 -6.09 -9.17
N HIS A 55 -0.90 -6.69 -8.29
CA HIS A 55 -2.13 -6.06 -7.83
C HIS A 55 -1.85 -5.18 -6.60
N VAL A 56 -2.59 -4.10 -6.48
CA VAL A 56 -2.49 -3.12 -5.39
C VAL A 56 -3.87 -2.94 -4.76
N VAL A 57 -3.96 -3.12 -3.45
CA VAL A 57 -5.13 -2.75 -2.66
C VAL A 57 -4.82 -1.49 -1.88
N ILE A 58 -5.71 -0.51 -1.93
CA ILE A 58 -5.67 0.69 -1.11
C ILE A 58 -6.85 0.63 -0.13
N MET A 59 -6.55 0.62 1.17
CA MET A 59 -7.54 0.34 2.20
C MET A 59 -8.51 1.50 2.43
N THR A 60 -8.01 2.75 2.46
CA THR A 60 -8.79 3.97 2.77
C THR A 60 -8.80 4.95 1.62
N GLY A 61 -9.67 5.94 1.67
CA GLY A 61 -9.64 7.08 0.75
C GLY A 61 -8.63 8.16 1.11
N GLY A 62 -8.00 8.09 2.30
CA GLY A 62 -7.06 9.10 2.80
C GLY A 62 -7.74 10.41 3.20
N GLU A 63 -9.03 10.37 3.57
CA GLU A 63 -9.86 11.54 3.88
C GLU A 63 -9.41 12.32 5.13
N GLY A 64 -8.67 11.67 6.03
CA GLY A 64 -8.14 12.29 7.24
C GLY A 64 -6.92 13.18 7.01
N SER A 65 -6.29 13.15 5.83
CA SER A 65 -5.04 13.84 5.56
C SER A 65 -5.08 15.36 5.69
N HIS A 66 -6.26 15.98 5.58
CA HIS A 66 -6.48 17.44 5.65
C HIS A 66 -7.42 17.85 6.79
N HIS A 67 -7.55 17.02 7.81
CA HIS A 67 -8.48 17.30 8.90
C HIS A 67 -8.13 18.63 9.60
N GLY A 68 -9.03 19.61 9.51
CA GLY A 68 -8.90 20.91 10.17
C GLY A 68 -7.91 21.90 9.54
N CYS A 69 -7.30 21.61 8.39
CA CYS A 69 -6.37 22.54 7.73
C CYS A 69 -6.95 23.32 6.55
N CYS A 70 -8.11 22.93 6.03
CA CYS A 70 -8.78 23.58 4.91
C CYS A 70 -10.29 23.27 4.92
N ASP A 71 -11.08 24.06 4.16
CA ASP A 71 -12.54 23.89 4.02
C ASP A 71 -12.91 22.84 2.95
N THR A 72 -11.97 22.00 2.53
CA THR A 72 -12.21 20.96 1.53
C THR A 72 -12.99 19.79 2.13
N SER A 73 -14.05 19.36 1.46
CA SER A 73 -14.84 18.21 1.93
C SER A 73 -14.04 16.91 1.89
N SER A 74 -14.33 15.96 2.79
CA SER A 74 -13.72 14.62 2.77
C SER A 74 -13.91 13.91 1.43
N GLY A 75 -15.07 14.10 0.77
CA GLY A 75 -15.33 13.54 -0.56
C GLY A 75 -14.42 14.11 -1.64
N ASP A 76 -14.13 15.41 -1.62
CA ASP A 76 -13.21 16.04 -2.57
C ASP A 76 -11.78 15.59 -2.34
N ILE A 77 -11.38 15.39 -1.07
CA ILE A 77 -10.06 14.84 -0.71
C ILE A 77 -9.92 13.43 -1.29
N VAL A 78 -10.87 12.54 -1.03
CA VAL A 78 -10.88 11.17 -1.57
C VAL A 78 -10.79 11.19 -3.10
N ALA A 79 -11.62 12.01 -3.77
CA ALA A 79 -11.60 12.11 -5.23
C ALA A 79 -10.24 12.59 -5.77
N ALA A 80 -9.63 13.56 -5.10
CA ALA A 80 -8.31 14.08 -5.47
C ALA A 80 -7.22 13.02 -5.27
N ARG A 81 -7.21 12.31 -4.14
CA ARG A 81 -6.22 11.26 -3.83
C ARG A 81 -6.35 10.08 -4.79
N ARG A 82 -7.56 9.61 -5.08
CA ARG A 82 -7.81 8.56 -6.10
C ARG A 82 -7.29 8.97 -7.48
N ARG A 83 -7.48 10.22 -7.88
CA ARG A 83 -6.91 10.74 -9.13
C ARG A 83 -5.37 10.71 -9.10
N LEU A 84 -4.74 11.11 -7.99
CA LEU A 84 -3.29 11.08 -7.84
C LEU A 84 -2.74 9.65 -7.90
N THR A 85 -3.39 8.69 -7.25
CA THR A 85 -3.07 7.26 -7.34
C THR A 85 -3.06 6.77 -8.79
N ARG A 86 -4.11 7.08 -9.56
CA ARG A 86 -4.19 6.70 -10.98
C ARG A 86 -3.10 7.35 -11.84
N ASN A 87 -2.78 8.62 -11.56
CA ASN A 87 -1.68 9.30 -12.25
C ASN A 87 -0.33 8.67 -11.92
N ALA A 88 -0.08 8.34 -10.66
CA ALA A 88 1.14 7.68 -10.22
C ALA A 88 1.26 6.27 -10.83
N ALA A 89 0.17 5.50 -10.85
CA ALA A 89 0.09 4.21 -11.51
C ALA A 89 0.45 4.29 -13.00
N ALA A 90 -0.11 5.28 -13.72
CA ALA A 90 0.21 5.50 -15.13
C ALA A 90 1.70 5.81 -15.36
N ILE A 91 2.35 6.57 -14.46
CA ILE A 91 3.78 6.89 -14.55
C ILE A 91 4.65 5.64 -14.41
N VAL A 92 4.30 4.73 -13.49
CA VAL A 92 5.05 3.48 -13.29
C VAL A 92 4.60 2.35 -14.23
N GLY A 93 3.58 2.60 -15.06
CA GLY A 93 3.03 1.64 -16.03
C GLY A 93 2.14 0.55 -15.39
N LEU A 94 1.65 0.75 -14.18
CA LEU A 94 0.74 -0.18 -13.51
C LEU A 94 -0.65 -0.10 -14.16
N PRO A 95 -1.23 -1.22 -14.65
CA PRO A 95 -2.59 -1.25 -15.18
C PRO A 95 -3.61 -0.80 -14.14
N ILE A 96 -4.57 0.02 -14.55
CA ILE A 96 -5.58 0.57 -13.64
C ILE A 96 -6.50 -0.51 -13.06
N GLU A 97 -6.73 -1.57 -13.81
CA GLU A 97 -7.52 -2.74 -13.42
C GLU A 97 -6.86 -3.55 -12.29
N ASN A 98 -5.56 -3.35 -12.07
CA ASN A 98 -4.83 -3.96 -10.97
C ASN A 98 -4.93 -3.17 -9.66
N ILE A 99 -5.62 -2.02 -9.65
CA ILE A 99 -5.81 -1.20 -8.45
C ILE A 99 -7.21 -1.43 -7.89
N HIS A 100 -7.25 -1.89 -6.65
CA HIS A 100 -8.48 -2.20 -5.90
C HIS A 100 -8.60 -1.21 -4.75
N GLU A 101 -9.68 -0.46 -4.72
CA GLU A 101 -9.96 0.53 -3.68
C GLU A 101 -11.01 -0.03 -2.72
N LEU A 102 -10.66 -0.12 -1.44
CA LEU A 102 -11.57 -0.39 -0.34
C LEU A 102 -12.04 0.93 0.28
N ASN A 103 -12.95 0.85 1.27
CA ASN A 103 -13.53 2.02 1.89
C ASN A 103 -13.45 1.93 3.42
N TYR A 104 -12.33 1.45 3.95
CA TYR A 104 -12.08 1.61 5.37
C TYR A 104 -12.01 3.08 5.74
N PRO A 105 -12.49 3.47 6.91
CA PRO A 105 -12.31 4.85 7.37
C PRO A 105 -10.83 5.14 7.65
N ASP A 106 -10.35 6.27 7.17
CA ASP A 106 -8.99 6.75 7.43
C ASP A 106 -8.83 7.09 8.92
N GLY A 107 -7.80 6.56 9.58
CA GLY A 107 -7.61 6.61 11.03
C GLY A 107 -8.46 5.59 11.81
N GLY A 108 -9.22 4.71 11.13
CA GLY A 108 -10.16 3.78 11.76
C GLY A 108 -10.20 2.38 11.15
N ILE A 109 -9.14 1.95 10.50
CA ILE A 109 -9.04 0.58 9.96
C ILE A 109 -9.22 -0.44 11.10
N SER A 110 -10.18 -1.36 10.95
CA SER A 110 -10.44 -2.42 11.93
C SER A 110 -11.03 -3.66 11.29
N MET A 111 -10.85 -4.84 11.93
CA MET A 111 -11.38 -6.11 11.44
C MET A 111 -12.92 -6.25 11.50
N ASN A 112 -13.62 -5.36 12.19
CA ASN A 112 -15.09 -5.41 12.33
C ASN A 112 -15.81 -4.70 11.18
N ASN A 113 -15.21 -4.65 10.00
CA ASN A 113 -15.73 -3.92 8.87
C ASN A 113 -16.00 -4.88 7.71
N THR A 114 -17.10 -4.67 6.99
CA THR A 114 -17.46 -5.44 5.77
C THR A 114 -16.34 -5.41 4.70
N GLU A 115 -15.47 -4.39 4.73
CA GLU A 115 -14.32 -4.29 3.86
C GLU A 115 -13.29 -5.40 4.11
N THR A 116 -13.25 -5.98 5.32
CA THR A 116 -12.40 -7.16 5.61
C THR A 116 -12.83 -8.37 4.77
N ASP A 117 -14.14 -8.59 4.63
CA ASP A 117 -14.68 -9.67 3.79
C ASP A 117 -14.36 -9.42 2.31
N ARG A 118 -14.41 -8.15 1.86
CA ARG A 118 -14.03 -7.78 0.51
C ARG A 118 -12.53 -8.02 0.25
N LEU A 119 -11.67 -7.67 1.20
CA LEU A 119 -10.23 -7.93 1.09
C LEU A 119 -9.96 -9.43 1.04
N LYS A 120 -10.63 -10.21 1.89
CA LYS A 120 -10.51 -11.67 1.89
C LYS A 120 -10.94 -12.27 0.56
N ALA A 121 -12.10 -11.88 0.04
CA ALA A 121 -12.60 -12.34 -1.25
C ALA A 121 -11.61 -12.01 -2.40
N LEU A 122 -11.00 -10.83 -2.36
CA LEU A 122 -10.00 -10.44 -3.34
C LEU A 122 -8.71 -11.28 -3.24
N ILE A 123 -8.24 -11.57 -2.03
CA ILE A 123 -7.09 -12.46 -1.81
C ILE A 123 -7.41 -13.87 -2.32
N ASP A 124 -8.60 -14.38 -2.03
CA ASP A 124 -9.08 -15.69 -2.48
C ASP A 124 -9.22 -15.75 -4.02
N GLU A 125 -9.61 -14.65 -4.68
CA GLU A 125 -9.70 -14.55 -6.14
C GLU A 125 -8.32 -14.49 -6.80
N LEU A 126 -7.44 -13.61 -6.29
CA LEU A 126 -6.13 -13.33 -6.89
C LEU A 126 -5.10 -14.42 -6.59
N GLN A 127 -5.28 -15.20 -5.51
CA GLN A 127 -4.34 -16.25 -5.06
C GLN A 127 -2.87 -15.78 -5.11
N PRO A 128 -2.51 -14.69 -4.41
CA PRO A 128 -1.16 -14.16 -4.48
C PRO A 128 -0.14 -15.09 -3.82
N ASP A 129 1.03 -15.27 -4.46
CA ASP A 129 2.16 -15.99 -3.87
C ASP A 129 2.89 -15.16 -2.81
N THR A 130 2.78 -13.86 -2.91
CA THR A 130 3.42 -12.89 -2.02
C THR A 130 2.50 -11.71 -1.76
N ILE A 131 2.32 -11.38 -0.49
CA ILE A 131 1.59 -10.18 -0.07
C ILE A 131 2.56 -9.25 0.66
N LEU A 132 2.64 -8.00 0.20
CA LEU A 132 3.43 -6.94 0.82
C LEU A 132 2.49 -6.04 1.63
N VAL A 133 2.85 -5.82 2.88
CA VAL A 133 2.09 -4.99 3.83
C VAL A 133 3.06 -4.06 4.57
N PRO A 134 2.58 -2.97 5.20
CA PRO A 134 3.41 -2.16 6.08
C PRO A 134 4.01 -2.97 7.22
N HIS A 135 5.18 -2.54 7.69
CA HIS A 135 5.83 -3.19 8.81
C HIS A 135 5.16 -2.79 10.14
N TRP A 136 4.83 -3.76 10.97
CA TRP A 136 4.18 -3.56 12.27
C TRP A 136 4.91 -2.59 13.22
N GLY A 137 6.20 -2.34 13.01
CA GLY A 137 7.02 -1.41 13.80
C GLY A 137 7.00 0.04 13.33
N GLU A 138 6.16 0.41 12.34
CA GLU A 138 6.09 1.80 11.85
C GLU A 138 5.39 2.75 12.83
N GLY A 139 4.56 2.22 13.75
CA GLY A 139 3.92 3.00 14.81
C GLY A 139 2.62 3.70 14.41
N TRP A 140 2.21 3.65 13.13
CA TRP A 140 0.94 4.18 12.66
C TRP A 140 -0.17 3.13 12.83
N SER A 141 -1.28 3.52 13.45
CA SER A 141 -2.40 2.61 13.74
C SER A 141 -2.89 1.87 12.50
N ASP A 142 -3.21 2.59 11.44
CA ASP A 142 -3.75 2.01 10.21
C ASP A 142 -2.76 1.07 9.51
N HIS A 143 -1.45 1.37 9.57
CA HIS A 143 -0.41 0.49 9.04
C HIS A 143 -0.36 -0.84 9.81
N ILE A 144 -0.40 -0.77 11.14
CA ILE A 144 -0.43 -1.96 11.99
C ILE A 144 -1.70 -2.78 11.74
N GLN A 145 -2.86 -2.11 11.71
CA GLN A 145 -4.15 -2.78 11.49
C GLN A 145 -4.23 -3.41 10.10
N THR A 146 -3.71 -2.75 9.06
CA THR A 146 -3.63 -3.32 7.71
C THR A 146 -2.85 -4.64 7.72
N ALA A 147 -1.68 -4.66 8.34
CA ALA A 147 -0.87 -5.88 8.44
C ALA A 147 -1.59 -7.01 9.20
N GLU A 148 -2.28 -6.69 10.32
CA GLU A 148 -3.02 -7.67 11.12
C GLU A 148 -4.26 -8.20 10.38
N ILE A 149 -4.99 -7.35 9.65
CA ILE A 149 -6.14 -7.77 8.83
C ILE A 149 -5.69 -8.71 7.71
N VAL A 150 -4.64 -8.36 6.98
CA VAL A 150 -4.11 -9.24 5.93
C VAL A 150 -3.70 -10.59 6.50
N LYS A 151 -3.00 -10.61 7.63
CA LYS A 151 -2.62 -11.84 8.33
C LYS A 151 -3.82 -12.69 8.76
N HIS A 152 -4.95 -12.06 9.07
CA HIS A 152 -6.20 -12.75 9.39
C HIS A 152 -6.89 -13.32 8.14
N CYS A 153 -6.71 -12.69 6.97
CA CYS A 153 -7.35 -13.10 5.73
C CYS A 153 -6.65 -14.28 5.02
N ILE A 154 -5.40 -14.61 5.39
CA ILE A 154 -4.60 -15.70 4.82
C ILE A 154 -4.55 -16.90 5.77
#